data_92caac617af25b6af4993612bd58ff80
#
_entry.id   92caac617af25b6af4993612bd58ff80
#
_cell.length_a   1.000
_cell.length_b   1.000
_cell.length_c   1.000
_cell.angle_alpha   90.00
_cell.angle_beta   90.00
_cell.angle_gamma   90.00
#
_symmetry.space_group_name_H-M   'P 1'
#
loop_
_entity.id
_entity.type
_entity.pdbx_description
1 polymer ?
#
loop_
_entity_poly.entity_id
_entity_poly.type
_entity_poly.pdbx_seq_one_letter_code
_entity_poly.pdbx_strand_id
1 'polypeptide(L)'
;LRALGLDDVRTGVAHTGVVGLLKGALPGPVVALRADMDALPVTEQVDLPFASKARAEWNGETVGVMHACGHDGHTAILMGVAQVLAAQRARLRGSVKFLFQPAEEMPPEGEEGGAKMMVEQGAMENPRPAAVFGLHVGSILPSGMIGYRPGPAMASADTLKITVTGQQTHGAMPWRGVDPIVTSAQVVLGLQTIVSRQVDLTHEPAVVTIG
;
A
#
# COMPACT_ATOMS: atom_id res chain seq x y z
N LEU A 1 0.88 -14.31 -16.53
CA LEU A 1 2.06 -15.06 -16.06
C LEU A 1 2.10 -16.49 -16.59
N ARG A 2 1.01 -17.27 -16.46
CA ARG A 2 0.97 -18.67 -16.98
C ARG A 2 1.25 -18.74 -18.49
N ALA A 3 0.68 -17.84 -19.27
CA ALA A 3 0.93 -17.77 -20.72
C ALA A 3 2.38 -17.40 -21.10
N LEU A 4 3.13 -16.79 -20.17
CA LEU A 4 4.55 -16.49 -20.33
C LEU A 4 5.46 -17.70 -19.98
N GLY A 5 4.87 -18.81 -19.52
CA GLY A 5 5.60 -20.02 -19.15
C GLY A 5 6.41 -19.89 -17.86
N LEU A 6 5.94 -19.12 -16.87
CA LEU A 6 6.57 -19.10 -15.54
C LEU A 6 6.55 -20.50 -14.91
N ASP A 7 7.56 -20.80 -14.10
CA ASP A 7 7.74 -22.13 -13.50
C ASP A 7 6.71 -22.44 -12.41
N ASP A 8 6.23 -21.39 -11.72
CA ASP A 8 5.15 -21.48 -10.73
C ASP A 8 4.29 -20.23 -10.77
N VAL A 9 2.97 -20.37 -10.61
CA VAL A 9 2.03 -19.26 -10.50
C VAL A 9 0.93 -19.64 -9.51
N ARG A 10 1.01 -19.07 -8.31
CA ARG A 10 0.02 -19.20 -7.24
C ARG A 10 -0.91 -17.99 -7.28
N THR A 11 -2.20 -18.22 -7.21
CA THR A 11 -3.27 -17.20 -7.11
C THR A 11 -3.99 -17.33 -5.77
N GLY A 12 -4.73 -16.30 -5.38
CA GLY A 12 -5.46 -16.31 -4.11
C GLY A 12 -4.58 -16.11 -2.88
N VAL A 13 -3.35 -15.63 -3.05
CA VAL A 13 -2.47 -15.28 -1.93
C VAL A 13 -2.95 -13.95 -1.35
N ALA A 14 -3.21 -13.91 -0.05
CA ALA A 14 -3.89 -12.77 0.60
C ALA A 14 -5.18 -12.39 -0.15
N HIS A 15 -6.08 -13.36 -0.35
CA HIS A 15 -7.36 -13.32 -1.06
C HIS A 15 -7.23 -13.21 -2.58
N THR A 16 -6.68 -12.14 -3.10
CA THR A 16 -6.64 -11.85 -4.55
C THR A 16 -5.24 -11.75 -5.14
N GLY A 17 -4.21 -11.79 -4.29
CA GLY A 17 -2.82 -11.63 -4.72
C GLY A 17 -2.30 -12.80 -5.57
N VAL A 18 -1.26 -12.51 -6.32
CA VAL A 18 -0.60 -13.48 -7.21
C VAL A 18 0.89 -13.51 -6.95
N VAL A 19 1.44 -14.71 -6.86
CA VAL A 19 2.90 -14.93 -6.76
C VAL A 19 3.34 -15.78 -7.96
N GLY A 20 4.28 -15.25 -8.75
CA GLY A 20 4.88 -15.94 -9.87
C GLY A 20 6.36 -16.24 -9.63
N LEU A 21 6.88 -17.32 -10.16
CA LEU A 21 8.31 -17.63 -10.14
C LEU A 21 8.82 -17.90 -11.57
N LEU A 22 9.84 -17.18 -11.97
CA LEU A 22 10.61 -17.40 -13.19
C LEU A 22 12.02 -17.84 -12.82
N LYS A 23 12.38 -19.08 -13.14
CA LYS A 23 13.75 -19.59 -12.99
C LYS A 23 14.57 -19.26 -14.24
N GLY A 24 15.70 -18.59 -14.05
CA GLY A 24 16.66 -18.36 -15.11
C GLY A 24 17.48 -19.62 -15.42
N ALA A 25 18.13 -19.63 -16.57
CA ALA A 25 18.97 -20.76 -16.98
C ALA A 25 20.37 -20.76 -16.34
N LEU A 26 20.80 -19.66 -15.75
CA LEU A 26 22.13 -19.50 -15.17
C LEU A 26 22.05 -19.43 -13.63
N PRO A 27 23.05 -19.94 -12.89
CA PRO A 27 23.09 -19.85 -11.44
C PRO A 27 23.09 -18.39 -10.97
N GLY A 28 22.39 -18.11 -9.87
CA GLY A 28 22.36 -16.78 -9.26
C GLY A 28 21.36 -16.69 -8.11
N PRO A 29 21.25 -15.52 -7.47
CA PRO A 29 20.32 -15.29 -6.39
C PRO A 29 18.87 -15.24 -6.87
N VAL A 30 17.95 -15.27 -5.92
CA VAL A 30 16.54 -14.95 -6.15
C VAL A 30 16.32 -13.48 -5.81
N VAL A 31 15.65 -12.76 -6.68
CA VAL A 31 15.13 -11.42 -6.38
C VAL A 31 13.62 -11.41 -6.51
N ALA A 32 12.94 -10.57 -5.73
CA ALA A 32 11.51 -10.35 -5.88
C ALA A 32 11.23 -8.97 -6.47
N LEU A 33 10.21 -8.90 -7.31
CA LEU A 33 9.66 -7.67 -7.87
C LEU A 33 8.20 -7.56 -7.44
N ARG A 34 7.81 -6.42 -6.89
CA ARG A 34 6.50 -6.17 -6.31
C ARG A 34 5.75 -5.08 -7.06
N ALA A 35 4.48 -5.33 -7.31
CA ALA A 35 3.49 -4.31 -7.64
C ALA A 35 2.25 -4.51 -6.76
N ASP A 36 1.67 -3.43 -6.29
CA ASP A 36 0.35 -3.42 -5.71
C ASP A 36 -0.73 -3.45 -6.81
N MET A 37 -1.96 -3.84 -6.45
CA MET A 37 -3.03 -4.07 -7.43
C MET A 37 -4.36 -3.44 -7.04
N ASP A 38 -4.51 -2.98 -5.80
CA ASP A 38 -5.79 -2.51 -5.29
C ASP A 38 -6.16 -1.14 -5.86
N ALA A 39 -7.47 -0.93 -5.95
CA ALA A 39 -8.07 0.35 -6.29
C ALA A 39 -8.67 0.98 -5.03
N LEU A 40 -8.98 2.27 -5.11
CA LEU A 40 -9.52 3.06 -4.01
C LEU A 40 -11.03 3.28 -4.15
N PRO A 41 -11.76 3.46 -3.04
CA PRO A 41 -13.19 3.78 -3.03
C PRO A 41 -13.44 5.24 -3.42
N VAL A 42 -12.98 5.62 -4.61
CA VAL A 42 -13.03 6.98 -5.18
C VAL A 42 -13.72 6.96 -6.52
N THR A 43 -14.66 7.88 -6.74
CA THR A 43 -15.29 8.04 -8.05
C THR A 43 -14.37 8.79 -8.99
N GLU A 44 -14.03 8.17 -10.13
CA GLU A 44 -13.23 8.82 -11.16
C GLU A 44 -14.03 9.95 -11.84
N GLN A 45 -13.41 11.12 -11.95
CA GLN A 45 -14.05 12.33 -12.49
C GLN A 45 -13.44 12.80 -13.82
N VAL A 46 -12.43 12.09 -14.35
CA VAL A 46 -11.82 12.44 -15.63
C VAL A 46 -12.68 11.99 -16.80
N ASP A 47 -12.79 12.83 -17.82
CA ASP A 47 -13.51 12.52 -19.06
C ASP A 47 -12.57 11.84 -20.06
N LEU A 48 -12.32 10.56 -19.84
CA LEU A 48 -11.51 9.72 -20.69
C LEU A 48 -12.29 8.47 -21.11
N PRO A 49 -12.07 7.94 -22.32
CA PRO A 49 -12.80 6.78 -22.82
C PRO A 49 -12.60 5.51 -21.98
N PHE A 50 -11.54 5.45 -21.20
CA PHE A 50 -11.20 4.35 -20.30
C PHE A 50 -11.40 4.69 -18.81
N ALA A 51 -12.01 5.83 -18.48
CA ALA A 51 -12.32 6.20 -17.10
C ALA A 51 -13.16 5.10 -16.42
N SER A 52 -12.84 4.81 -15.17
CA SER A 52 -13.53 3.77 -14.41
C SER A 52 -15.00 4.14 -14.18
N LYS A 53 -15.86 3.19 -14.45
CA LYS A 53 -17.30 3.21 -14.11
C LYS A 53 -17.64 2.13 -13.07
N ALA A 54 -16.61 1.48 -12.52
CA ALA A 54 -16.76 0.43 -11.52
C ALA A 54 -17.36 0.99 -10.23
N ARG A 55 -18.14 0.18 -9.56
CA ARG A 55 -18.69 0.45 -8.23
C ARG A 55 -18.52 -0.78 -7.36
N ALA A 56 -18.36 -0.56 -6.08
CA ALA A 56 -18.26 -1.63 -5.07
C ALA A 56 -18.94 -1.21 -3.77
N GLU A 57 -19.24 -2.20 -2.94
CA GLU A 57 -19.66 -1.96 -1.55
C GLU A 57 -18.42 -1.68 -0.71
N TRP A 58 -18.42 -0.57 0.03
CA TRP A 58 -17.37 -0.17 0.93
C TRP A 58 -17.99 0.41 2.20
N ASN A 59 -17.71 -0.23 3.35
CA ASN A 59 -18.25 0.19 4.66
C ASN A 59 -19.77 0.39 4.66
N GLY A 60 -20.51 -0.47 3.93
CA GLY A 60 -21.97 -0.43 3.83
C GLY A 60 -22.55 0.58 2.84
N GLU A 61 -21.70 1.24 2.05
CA GLU A 61 -22.12 2.18 1.01
C GLU A 61 -21.64 1.75 -0.37
N THR A 62 -22.45 1.99 -1.42
CA THR A 62 -22.03 1.76 -2.80
C THR A 62 -21.23 2.95 -3.31
N VAL A 63 -19.94 2.76 -3.50
CA VAL A 63 -18.98 3.80 -3.91
C VAL A 63 -18.48 3.58 -5.34
N GLY A 64 -17.97 4.64 -5.99
CA GLY A 64 -17.15 4.50 -7.20
C GLY A 64 -15.79 3.94 -6.85
N VAL A 65 -15.15 3.28 -7.81
CA VAL A 65 -13.83 2.65 -7.63
C VAL A 65 -12.91 3.07 -8.76
N MET A 66 -11.72 3.58 -8.42
CA MET A 66 -10.68 3.92 -9.40
C MET A 66 -9.27 3.65 -8.86
N HIS A 67 -8.30 3.53 -9.76
CA HIS A 67 -6.89 3.50 -9.41
C HIS A 67 -6.35 4.93 -9.20
N ALA A 68 -6.72 5.55 -8.07
CA ALA A 68 -6.27 6.91 -7.73
C ALA A 68 -4.80 6.98 -7.28
N CYS A 69 -4.18 5.85 -6.95
CA CYS A 69 -2.77 5.76 -6.55
C CYS A 69 -1.86 5.18 -7.66
N GLY A 70 -2.39 4.79 -8.82
CA GLY A 70 -1.63 4.33 -9.98
C GLY A 70 -1.21 2.86 -9.94
N HIS A 71 -1.84 2.03 -9.11
CA HIS A 71 -1.52 0.59 -8.98
C HIS A 71 -1.81 -0.21 -10.26
N ASP A 72 -2.72 0.26 -11.11
CA ASP A 72 -2.91 -0.26 -12.46
C ASP A 72 -1.64 -0.12 -13.33
N GLY A 73 -0.99 1.03 -13.25
CA GLY A 73 0.31 1.27 -13.88
C GLY A 73 1.40 0.37 -13.33
N HIS A 74 1.49 0.21 -12.00
CA HIS A 74 2.46 -0.69 -11.36
C HIS A 74 2.26 -2.13 -11.81
N THR A 75 1.02 -2.61 -11.82
CA THR A 75 0.66 -3.95 -12.30
C THR A 75 1.04 -4.14 -13.77
N ALA A 76 0.71 -3.17 -14.62
CA ALA A 76 1.04 -3.23 -16.05
C ALA A 76 2.56 -3.27 -16.30
N ILE A 77 3.31 -2.44 -15.57
CA ILE A 77 4.78 -2.43 -15.64
C ILE A 77 5.35 -3.78 -15.22
N LEU A 78 4.91 -4.35 -14.08
CA LEU A 78 5.41 -5.63 -13.60
C LEU A 78 5.06 -6.78 -14.56
N MET A 79 3.89 -6.75 -15.20
CA MET A 79 3.53 -7.70 -16.25
C MET A 79 4.45 -7.58 -17.46
N GLY A 80 4.76 -6.35 -17.89
CA GLY A 80 5.71 -6.09 -18.98
C GLY A 80 7.13 -6.59 -18.64
N VAL A 81 7.58 -6.35 -17.42
CA VAL A 81 8.87 -6.88 -16.93
C VAL A 81 8.87 -8.40 -16.94
N ALA A 82 7.80 -9.05 -16.50
CA ALA A 82 7.68 -10.50 -16.55
C ALA A 82 7.79 -11.04 -17.99
N GLN A 83 7.16 -10.37 -18.95
CA GLN A 83 7.24 -10.73 -20.37
C GLN A 83 8.67 -10.61 -20.91
N VAL A 84 9.35 -9.51 -20.63
CA VAL A 84 10.73 -9.26 -21.08
C VAL A 84 11.69 -10.29 -20.46
N LEU A 85 11.58 -10.55 -19.17
CA LEU A 85 12.46 -11.50 -18.48
C LEU A 85 12.20 -12.94 -18.89
N ALA A 86 10.95 -13.32 -19.12
CA ALA A 86 10.61 -14.65 -19.64
C ALA A 86 11.22 -14.88 -21.03
N ALA A 87 11.16 -13.89 -21.91
CA ALA A 87 11.79 -13.96 -23.23
C ALA A 87 13.34 -14.05 -23.16
N GLN A 88 13.94 -13.59 -22.06
CA GLN A 88 15.39 -13.63 -21.85
C GLN A 88 15.83 -14.73 -20.87
N ARG A 89 14.97 -15.69 -20.54
CA ARG A 89 15.23 -16.77 -19.58
C ARG A 89 16.61 -17.43 -19.73
N ALA A 90 17.03 -17.70 -20.99
CA ALA A 90 18.31 -18.35 -21.28
C ALA A 90 19.55 -17.56 -20.79
N ARG A 91 19.40 -16.24 -20.62
CA ARG A 91 20.45 -15.31 -20.18
C ARG A 91 20.27 -14.87 -18.74
N LEU A 92 19.12 -15.17 -18.13
CA LEU A 92 18.77 -14.75 -16.78
C LEU A 92 19.59 -15.56 -15.75
N ARG A 93 20.30 -14.81 -14.88
CA ARG A 93 21.00 -15.38 -13.72
C ARG A 93 20.10 -15.40 -12.51
N GLY A 94 20.00 -16.57 -11.86
CA GLY A 94 19.14 -16.76 -10.68
C GLY A 94 17.67 -16.86 -11.06
N SER A 95 16.80 -16.42 -10.16
CA SER A 95 15.36 -16.49 -10.35
C SER A 95 14.69 -15.15 -9.99
N VAL A 96 13.56 -14.89 -10.60
CA VAL A 96 12.74 -13.72 -10.27
C VAL A 96 11.39 -14.15 -9.74
N LYS A 97 11.05 -13.68 -8.57
CA LYS A 97 9.74 -13.84 -7.95
C LYS A 97 8.91 -12.59 -8.19
N PHE A 98 7.73 -12.73 -8.76
CA PHE A 98 6.79 -11.65 -9.03
C PHE A 98 5.72 -11.65 -7.94
N LEU A 99 5.55 -10.53 -7.26
CA LEU A 99 4.59 -10.34 -6.19
C LEU A 99 3.56 -9.30 -6.61
N PHE A 100 2.35 -9.73 -6.89
CA PHE A 100 1.21 -8.84 -7.15
C PHE A 100 0.39 -8.77 -5.88
N GLN A 101 0.53 -7.65 -5.16
CA GLN A 101 0.01 -7.48 -3.81
C GLN A 101 -1.36 -6.82 -3.83
N PRO A 102 -2.37 -7.39 -3.17
CA PRO A 102 -3.65 -6.74 -2.91
C PRO A 102 -3.58 -5.88 -1.65
N ALA A 103 -4.58 -5.02 -1.43
CA ALA A 103 -4.85 -4.28 -0.21
C ALA A 103 -3.58 -3.58 0.37
N GLU A 104 -2.93 -2.78 -0.45
CA GLU A 104 -1.77 -1.97 -0.05
C GLU A 104 -2.25 -0.76 0.75
N GLU A 105 -3.32 -0.11 0.28
CA GLU A 105 -3.85 1.11 0.86
C GLU A 105 -4.51 0.85 2.22
N MET A 106 -5.47 -0.02 2.28
CA MET A 106 -6.05 -0.60 3.51
C MET A 106 -7.08 -1.68 3.16
N PRO A 107 -7.16 -2.78 3.89
CA PRO A 107 -8.31 -3.67 3.80
C PRO A 107 -9.58 -3.00 4.38
N PRO A 108 -10.79 -3.47 4.04
CA PRO A 108 -12.02 -3.07 4.71
C PRO A 108 -11.95 -3.26 6.23
N GLU A 109 -12.72 -2.50 7.00
CA GLU A 109 -12.73 -2.60 8.45
C GLU A 109 -13.08 -4.04 8.90
N GLY A 110 -12.23 -4.62 9.74
CA GLY A 110 -12.37 -5.99 10.23
C GLY A 110 -11.80 -7.07 9.33
N GLU A 111 -11.23 -6.73 8.19
CA GLU A 111 -10.53 -7.67 7.31
C GLU A 111 -9.01 -7.54 7.44
N GLU A 112 -8.31 -8.66 7.24
CA GLU A 112 -6.86 -8.69 7.11
C GLU A 112 -6.47 -8.83 5.64
N GLY A 113 -5.31 -8.28 5.25
CA GLY A 113 -4.86 -8.35 3.87
C GLY A 113 -3.45 -7.80 3.66
N GLY A 114 -3.15 -7.49 2.41
CA GLY A 114 -1.92 -6.82 2.02
C GLY A 114 -0.65 -7.63 2.19
N ALA A 115 0.45 -6.91 2.37
CA ALA A 115 1.79 -7.51 2.41
C ALA A 115 1.99 -8.47 3.58
N LYS A 116 1.45 -8.14 4.76
CA LYS A 116 1.57 -8.99 5.96
C LYS A 116 1.00 -10.37 5.71
N MET A 117 -0.24 -10.46 5.24
CA MET A 117 -0.89 -11.72 4.93
C MET A 117 -0.18 -12.48 3.81
N MET A 118 0.34 -11.80 2.77
CA MET A 118 1.16 -12.46 1.74
C MET A 118 2.40 -13.11 2.33
N VAL A 119 3.10 -12.44 3.26
CA VAL A 119 4.29 -12.98 3.92
C VAL A 119 3.92 -14.20 4.78
N GLU A 120 2.87 -14.10 5.59
CA GLU A 120 2.36 -15.19 6.44
C GLU A 120 1.95 -16.41 5.60
N GLN A 121 1.42 -16.20 4.40
CA GLN A 121 1.08 -17.26 3.44
C GLN A 121 2.28 -17.71 2.58
N GLY A 122 3.51 -17.35 2.95
CA GLY A 122 4.73 -17.83 2.36
C GLY A 122 5.10 -17.24 1.00
N ALA A 123 4.63 -16.01 0.70
CA ALA A 123 5.03 -15.32 -0.54
C ALA A 123 6.55 -15.08 -0.61
N MET A 124 7.20 -14.94 0.55
CA MET A 124 8.64 -14.71 0.67
C MET A 124 9.45 -16.00 0.83
N GLU A 125 8.81 -17.18 0.78
CA GLU A 125 9.47 -18.47 0.96
C GLU A 125 9.50 -19.28 -0.35
N ASN A 126 10.34 -20.28 -0.42
CA ASN A 126 10.42 -21.31 -1.47
C ASN A 126 10.36 -20.82 -2.94
N PRO A 127 11.38 -20.10 -3.41
CA PRO A 127 12.64 -19.74 -2.80
C PRO A 127 12.56 -18.37 -2.09
N ARG A 128 13.37 -18.17 -1.05
CA ARG A 128 13.47 -16.89 -0.36
C ARG A 128 14.27 -15.89 -1.19
N PRO A 129 13.75 -14.69 -1.48
CA PRO A 129 14.49 -13.68 -2.23
C PRO A 129 15.56 -13.01 -1.36
N ALA A 130 16.69 -12.67 -1.96
CA ALA A 130 17.78 -11.93 -1.33
C ALA A 130 17.48 -10.42 -1.25
N ALA A 131 16.63 -9.92 -2.14
CA ALA A 131 16.17 -8.53 -2.17
C ALA A 131 14.78 -8.45 -2.80
N VAL A 132 14.03 -7.42 -2.42
CA VAL A 132 12.72 -7.07 -3.01
C VAL A 132 12.83 -5.67 -3.59
N PHE A 133 12.31 -5.50 -4.81
CA PHE A 133 12.22 -4.21 -5.48
C PHE A 133 10.77 -3.91 -5.79
N GLY A 134 10.37 -2.66 -5.57
CA GLY A 134 9.10 -2.11 -5.97
C GLY A 134 9.30 -0.70 -6.50
N LEU A 135 8.39 -0.24 -7.34
CA LEU A 135 8.34 1.15 -7.76
C LEU A 135 6.98 1.74 -7.39
N HIS A 136 6.94 3.06 -7.31
CA HIS A 136 5.69 3.79 -7.20
C HIS A 136 5.69 4.95 -8.20
N VAL A 137 4.61 5.14 -8.95
CA VAL A 137 4.43 6.31 -9.80
C VAL A 137 4.22 7.55 -8.92
N GLY A 138 4.83 8.66 -9.29
CA GLY A 138 4.74 9.90 -8.50
C GLY A 138 4.41 11.09 -9.38
N SER A 139 3.30 11.77 -9.11
CA SER A 139 2.87 12.96 -9.85
C SER A 139 3.82 14.16 -9.69
N ILE A 140 4.67 14.13 -8.67
CA ILE A 140 5.67 15.18 -8.42
C ILE A 140 6.95 15.05 -9.25
N LEU A 141 7.16 13.88 -9.89
CA LEU A 141 8.33 13.64 -10.74
C LEU A 141 7.99 13.91 -12.20
N PRO A 142 8.82 14.69 -12.92
CA PRO A 142 8.67 14.83 -14.37
C PRO A 142 8.78 13.48 -15.09
N SER A 143 8.02 13.31 -16.18
CA SER A 143 8.11 12.11 -17.02
C SER A 143 9.54 11.87 -17.50
N GLY A 144 9.97 10.60 -17.49
CA GLY A 144 11.32 10.18 -17.83
C GLY A 144 12.33 10.23 -16.69
N MET A 145 11.92 10.66 -15.49
CA MET A 145 12.76 10.63 -14.29
C MET A 145 12.41 9.46 -13.38
N ILE A 146 13.44 8.90 -12.73
CA ILE A 146 13.32 7.92 -11.66
C ILE A 146 14.01 8.52 -10.43
N GLY A 147 13.27 8.64 -9.33
CA GLY A 147 13.81 9.05 -8.04
C GLY A 147 14.13 7.85 -7.16
N TYR A 148 15.23 7.89 -6.44
CA TYR A 148 15.53 6.93 -5.38
C TYR A 148 16.21 7.64 -4.22
N ARG A 149 16.08 7.06 -3.02
CA ARG A 149 16.75 7.56 -1.82
C ARG A 149 17.48 6.42 -1.12
N PRO A 150 18.77 6.56 -0.83
CA PRO A 150 19.48 5.64 0.06
C PRO A 150 18.93 5.73 1.50
N GLY A 151 18.78 4.61 2.16
CA GLY A 151 18.18 4.52 3.49
C GLY A 151 16.64 4.57 3.47
N PRO A 152 16.00 4.93 4.59
CA PRO A 152 14.53 4.98 4.69
C PRO A 152 13.94 5.98 3.69
N ALA A 153 13.04 5.51 2.83
CA ALA A 153 12.36 6.32 1.81
C ALA A 153 10.90 6.58 2.15
N MET A 154 10.25 5.62 2.82
CA MET A 154 8.84 5.69 3.23
C MET A 154 8.73 5.40 4.72
N ALA A 155 7.74 6.00 5.38
CA ALA A 155 7.44 5.77 6.78
C ALA A 155 6.46 4.59 6.95
N SER A 156 6.42 3.98 8.14
CA SER A 156 5.27 3.19 8.56
C SER A 156 4.06 4.09 8.78
N ALA A 157 2.87 3.56 8.58
CA ALA A 157 1.62 4.24 8.90
C ALA A 157 0.86 3.43 9.95
N ASP A 158 0.48 4.10 11.01
CA ASP A 158 -0.29 3.51 12.11
C ASP A 158 -1.55 4.34 12.37
N THR A 159 -2.68 3.69 12.61
CA THR A 159 -3.94 4.35 12.94
C THR A 159 -4.24 4.21 14.43
N LEU A 160 -4.49 5.35 15.08
CA LEU A 160 -4.90 5.41 16.48
C LEU A 160 -6.31 6.02 16.56
N LYS A 161 -7.26 5.26 17.12
CA LYS A 161 -8.62 5.76 17.39
C LYS A 161 -8.73 6.19 18.86
N ILE A 162 -9.04 7.47 19.08
CA ILE A 162 -9.25 8.03 20.41
C ILE A 162 -10.72 8.39 20.55
N THR A 163 -11.40 7.84 21.56
CA THR A 163 -12.77 8.18 21.90
C THR A 163 -12.79 9.00 23.20
N VAL A 164 -13.31 10.21 23.12
CA VAL A 164 -13.47 11.08 24.30
C VAL A 164 -14.94 11.09 24.71
N THR A 165 -15.21 10.53 25.89
CA THR A 165 -16.57 10.44 26.43
C THR A 165 -16.83 11.57 27.42
N GLY A 166 -17.96 12.26 27.24
CA GLY A 166 -18.39 13.36 28.10
C GLY A 166 -19.67 13.03 28.89
N GLN A 167 -20.11 14.04 29.63
CA GLN A 167 -21.38 13.99 30.36
C GLN A 167 -22.19 15.26 30.08
N GLN A 168 -23.37 15.10 29.51
CA GLN A 168 -24.25 16.21 29.15
C GLN A 168 -24.71 16.97 30.40
N THR A 169 -24.84 18.29 30.28
CA THR A 169 -25.42 19.18 31.28
C THR A 169 -26.11 20.37 30.61
N HIS A 170 -26.75 21.22 31.41
CA HIS A 170 -27.31 22.49 30.93
C HIS A 170 -26.20 23.41 30.42
N GLY A 171 -26.36 24.00 29.24
CA GLY A 171 -25.33 24.82 28.61
C GLY A 171 -24.81 26.02 29.43
N ALA A 172 -25.64 26.56 30.33
CA ALA A 172 -25.24 27.61 31.27
C ALA A 172 -24.60 27.07 32.56
N MET A 173 -24.48 25.76 32.72
CA MET A 173 -23.91 25.09 33.91
C MET A 173 -22.82 24.06 33.53
N PRO A 174 -21.79 24.45 32.74
CA PRO A 174 -20.79 23.50 32.24
C PRO A 174 -20.03 22.77 33.36
N TRP A 175 -19.90 23.37 34.54
CA TRP A 175 -19.24 22.77 35.68
C TRP A 175 -19.95 21.53 36.27
N ARG A 176 -21.18 21.22 35.82
CA ARG A 176 -21.96 20.02 36.24
C ARG A 176 -21.82 18.87 35.28
N GLY A 177 -21.11 19.05 34.17
CA GLY A 177 -20.90 18.04 33.17
C GLY A 177 -19.42 17.75 32.94
N VAL A 178 -19.14 16.98 31.87
CA VAL A 178 -17.80 16.75 31.33
C VAL A 178 -17.85 17.10 29.86
N ASP A 179 -17.11 18.14 29.45
CA ASP A 179 -17.10 18.62 28.08
C ASP A 179 -16.09 17.81 27.23
N PRO A 180 -16.58 16.95 26.33
CA PRO A 180 -15.68 16.15 25.48
C PRO A 180 -15.08 16.99 24.34
N ILE A 181 -15.72 18.10 23.95
CA ILE A 181 -15.25 18.93 22.81
C ILE A 181 -14.01 19.70 23.20
N VAL A 182 -14.05 20.41 24.33
CA VAL A 182 -12.89 21.14 24.85
C VAL A 182 -11.74 20.17 25.18
N THR A 183 -12.03 19.01 25.76
CA THR A 183 -11.04 17.96 26.02
C THR A 183 -10.41 17.45 24.70
N SER A 184 -11.21 17.16 23.69
CA SER A 184 -10.72 16.72 22.38
C SER A 184 -9.83 17.78 21.71
N ALA A 185 -10.23 19.05 21.79
CA ALA A 185 -9.43 20.15 21.26
C ALA A 185 -8.04 20.22 21.91
N GLN A 186 -7.95 20.00 23.23
CA GLN A 186 -6.68 19.95 23.95
C GLN A 186 -5.83 18.73 23.56
N VAL A 187 -6.46 17.57 23.35
CA VAL A 187 -5.79 16.37 22.87
C VAL A 187 -5.21 16.61 21.48
N VAL A 188 -5.99 17.22 20.55
CA VAL A 188 -5.51 17.58 19.21
C VAL A 188 -4.27 18.47 19.29
N LEU A 189 -4.34 19.56 20.06
CA LEU A 189 -3.22 20.48 20.24
C LEU A 189 -2.01 19.80 20.88
N GLY A 190 -2.23 18.96 21.89
CA GLY A 190 -1.17 18.19 22.57
C GLY A 190 -0.43 17.26 21.62
N LEU A 191 -1.16 16.51 20.80
CA LEU A 191 -0.58 15.57 19.84
C LEU A 191 0.29 16.27 18.78
N GLN A 192 -0.07 17.49 18.36
CA GLN A 192 0.78 18.26 17.43
C GLN A 192 2.14 18.63 18.02
N THR A 193 2.28 18.68 19.35
CA THR A 193 3.56 18.98 19.99
C THR A 193 4.58 17.83 19.92
N ILE A 194 4.14 16.61 19.67
CA ILE A 194 5.03 15.45 19.53
C ILE A 194 6.03 15.72 18.41
N VAL A 195 5.55 15.99 17.21
CA VAL A 195 6.41 16.25 16.05
C VAL A 195 7.20 17.53 16.22
N SER A 196 6.54 18.62 16.68
CA SER A 196 7.18 19.92 16.74
C SER A 196 8.18 20.12 17.89
N ARG A 197 8.16 19.27 18.93
CA ARG A 197 8.97 19.44 20.15
C ARG A 197 9.75 18.23 20.61
N GLN A 198 9.43 17.01 20.13
CA GLN A 198 10.03 15.78 20.67
C GLN A 198 10.72 14.94 19.60
N VAL A 199 10.40 15.11 18.31
CA VAL A 199 11.00 14.36 17.22
C VAL A 199 12.18 15.13 16.64
N ASP A 200 13.31 14.45 16.49
CA ASP A 200 14.46 14.96 15.74
C ASP A 200 14.24 14.71 14.25
N LEU A 201 13.67 15.71 13.58
CA LEU A 201 13.33 15.67 12.15
C LEU A 201 14.56 15.52 11.22
N THR A 202 15.78 15.67 11.76
CA THR A 202 17.00 15.47 10.98
C THR A 202 17.39 14.01 10.87
N HIS A 203 16.92 13.18 11.78
CA HIS A 203 17.20 11.74 11.84
C HIS A 203 15.98 10.90 11.44
N GLU A 204 14.88 11.07 12.12
CA GLU A 204 13.67 10.24 11.98
C GLU A 204 12.44 11.14 11.79
N PRO A 205 12.16 11.57 10.55
CA PRO A 205 10.99 12.41 10.29
C PRO A 205 9.70 11.64 10.63
N ALA A 206 8.79 12.33 11.30
CA ALA A 206 7.48 11.81 11.66
C ALA A 206 6.39 12.82 11.32
N VAL A 207 5.17 12.33 11.09
CA VAL A 207 3.98 13.12 10.85
C VAL A 207 2.87 12.61 11.76
N VAL A 208 2.15 13.51 12.40
CA VAL A 208 0.91 13.22 13.14
C VAL A 208 -0.21 14.01 12.50
N THR A 209 -1.15 13.32 11.89
CA THR A 209 -2.37 13.89 11.30
C THR A 209 -3.59 13.44 12.09
N ILE A 210 -4.53 14.35 12.33
CA ILE A 210 -5.80 14.07 13.01
C ILE A 210 -6.91 14.43 12.03
N GLY A 211 -7.78 13.47 11.72
CA GLY A 211 -8.90 13.60 10.80
C GLY A 211 -10.17 12.94 11.33
#